data_0ce3721eca33d3f777cb5de2a9e490bc
#
_entry.id   0ce3721eca33d3f777cb5de2a9e490bc
#
_cell.length_a   1.000
_cell.length_b   1.000
_cell.length_c   1.000
_cell.angle_alpha   90.00
_cell.angle_beta   90.00
_cell.angle_gamma   90.00
#
_symmetry.space_group_name_H-M   'P 1'
#
loop_
_entity.id
_entity.type
_entity.pdbx_description
1 polymer ?
#
loop_
_entity_poly.entity_id
_entity_poly.type
_entity_poly.pdbx_seq_one_letter_code
_entity_poly.pdbx_strand_id
1 'polypeptide(L)'
;MRQMLLKALASGLIMSLFPFAAISAPAGPSHADSLLRLLSKTHDAVGRERIYVQLADLSGDSLELAAPYWDAALAEARKSGDLYGCKDALDFLVRKFAGRDSQRAEKYIALADSILPGPRHALFRSSLYAYYIWKLMNDNNAVETVKHELDRLKTKIHNELSPEERIEWEFLTGLSLDFSSLATEAYDNIGKAIPYVEQALKKLEAYPLEERLHMERICRDELSELYMLSKDKRAEKQIQQCIDLHRAWLAMDDRFERPYRDTTGYTMRAYSKMLYLRELISKEKATQYYGKCMELARARGDLAEIYSTSARYYQYMEEYERAVAYIDSAVTVYKRNGTKADFASIYAVQSWLYEHLGDYKNALEALRESNTIRHNDRVEEAQNSLAEMQTLFEVGQLELEKSRLANRMKFIALLAGGVLLLLLVGWSVYQYVMVRRLKQIRRQLTDANQEITRQSRRATESEKMKTAFINSMCHEIRTPLNAINGFRNCCSMTPSTPIRGANSANRYGPTRPR
;
A
#
# COMPACT_ATOMS: atom_id res chain seq x y z
N MET A 1 12.25 34.69 0.84
CA MET A 1 12.45 34.48 2.29
C MET A 1 11.20 33.95 2.98
N ARG A 2 10.03 34.63 2.90
CA ARG A 2 8.76 34.13 3.48
C ARG A 2 8.30 32.78 2.90
N GLN A 3 8.52 32.54 1.60
CA GLN A 3 8.21 31.27 0.91
C GLN A 3 9.23 30.15 1.26
N MET A 4 10.48 30.47 1.53
CA MET A 4 11.46 29.51 2.01
C MET A 4 11.16 29.03 3.43
N LEU A 5 10.64 29.91 4.28
CA LEU A 5 10.20 29.55 5.64
C LEU A 5 8.95 28.66 5.61
N LEU A 6 8.02 28.91 4.70
CA LEU A 6 6.84 28.05 4.52
C LEU A 6 7.22 26.67 3.94
N LYS A 7 8.21 26.61 3.03
CA LYS A 7 8.76 25.31 2.56
C LYS A 7 9.54 24.58 3.66
N ALA A 8 10.33 25.30 4.45
CA ALA A 8 11.01 24.72 5.60
C ALA A 8 10.03 24.27 6.68
N LEU A 9 8.90 24.96 6.82
CA LEU A 9 7.80 24.57 7.68
C LEU A 9 7.03 23.38 7.12
N ALA A 10 6.74 23.35 5.83
CA ALA A 10 6.11 22.20 5.18
C ALA A 10 7.00 20.96 5.23
N SER A 11 8.30 21.09 4.91
CA SER A 11 9.25 19.99 5.02
C SER A 11 9.51 19.59 6.48
N GLY A 12 9.55 20.54 7.40
CA GLY A 12 9.68 20.26 8.83
C GLY A 12 8.42 19.63 9.45
N LEU A 13 7.25 19.87 8.88
CA LEU A 13 5.98 19.24 9.23
C LEU A 13 5.96 17.76 8.84
N ILE A 14 6.48 17.44 7.65
CA ILE A 14 6.64 16.06 7.18
C ILE A 14 7.54 15.27 8.14
N MET A 15 8.51 15.91 8.80
CA MET A 15 9.37 15.25 9.80
C MET A 15 8.69 14.88 11.12
N SER A 16 7.58 15.52 11.49
CA SER A 16 6.89 15.15 12.74
C SER A 16 6.27 13.75 12.70
N LEU A 17 6.22 13.14 11.52
CA LEU A 17 5.66 11.81 11.28
C LEU A 17 6.73 10.72 11.09
N PHE A 18 8.03 11.09 11.01
CA PHE A 18 9.06 10.07 11.09
C PHE A 18 9.04 9.46 12.50
N PRO A 19 9.08 8.14 12.61
CA PRO A 19 9.33 7.51 13.90
C PRO A 19 10.76 7.88 14.30
N PHE A 20 10.88 8.97 15.08
CA PHE A 20 12.13 9.22 15.78
C PHE A 20 12.44 7.99 16.62
N ALA A 21 13.66 7.51 16.43
CA ALA A 21 14.25 6.55 17.33
C ALA A 21 14.13 7.03 18.77
N ALA A 22 13.18 6.46 19.47
CA ALA A 22 13.20 6.54 20.90
C ALA A 22 14.46 5.82 21.35
N ILE A 23 15.48 6.59 21.72
CA ILE A 23 16.47 6.05 22.62
C ILE A 23 15.75 6.00 23.99
N SER A 24 14.95 4.93 24.20
CA SER A 24 14.78 4.45 25.56
C SER A 24 16.21 4.26 26.07
N ALA A 25 16.52 4.85 27.24
CA ALA A 25 17.73 4.48 27.95
C ALA A 25 17.84 2.95 27.83
N PRO A 26 18.95 2.37 27.38
CA PRO A 26 19.02 0.95 27.17
C PRO A 26 18.59 0.29 28.47
N ALA A 27 17.40 -0.31 28.47
CA ALA A 27 17.11 -1.31 29.47
C ALA A 27 18.27 -2.29 29.30
N GLY A 28 19.10 -2.36 30.32
CA GLY A 28 20.39 -3.04 30.20
C GLY A 28 20.20 -4.45 29.66
N PRO A 29 21.24 -5.06 29.08
CA PRO A 29 21.20 -6.42 28.51
C PRO A 29 20.50 -7.44 29.42
N SER A 30 20.42 -7.16 30.72
CA SER A 30 19.71 -7.97 31.71
C SER A 30 18.18 -8.07 31.51
N HIS A 31 17.52 -7.08 30.94
CA HIS A 31 16.04 -7.12 30.80
C HIS A 31 15.60 -7.92 29.58
N ALA A 32 16.24 -7.74 28.44
CA ALA A 32 16.00 -8.57 27.25
C ALA A 32 16.33 -10.05 27.53
N ASP A 33 17.44 -10.33 28.23
CA ASP A 33 17.79 -11.70 28.64
C ASP A 33 16.76 -12.31 29.59
N SER A 34 16.18 -11.51 30.47
CA SER A 34 15.11 -11.94 31.38
C SER A 34 13.84 -12.31 30.60
N LEU A 35 13.46 -11.50 29.59
CA LEU A 35 12.32 -11.78 28.72
C LEU A 35 12.56 -13.01 27.85
N LEU A 36 13.75 -13.22 27.31
CA LEU A 36 14.10 -14.42 26.55
C LEU A 36 14.04 -15.70 27.41
N ARG A 37 14.49 -15.62 28.67
CA ARG A 37 14.32 -16.72 29.64
C ARG A 37 12.85 -16.97 30.01
N LEU A 38 12.04 -15.91 30.11
CA LEU A 38 10.62 -16.04 30.35
C LEU A 38 9.93 -16.68 29.14
N LEU A 39 10.29 -16.26 27.91
CA LEU A 39 9.77 -16.81 26.67
C LEU A 39 10.00 -18.33 26.57
N SER A 40 11.17 -18.81 27.00
CA SER A 40 11.48 -20.25 27.00
C SER A 40 10.61 -21.07 27.96
N LYS A 41 10.01 -20.45 28.96
CA LYS A 41 9.14 -21.07 29.98
C LYS A 41 7.65 -20.87 29.68
N THR A 42 7.30 -19.94 28.78
CA THR A 42 5.92 -19.61 28.46
C THR A 42 5.46 -20.44 27.27
N HIS A 43 4.40 -21.25 27.47
CA HIS A 43 3.88 -22.18 26.46
C HIS A 43 2.57 -21.70 25.81
N ASP A 44 1.82 -20.84 26.49
CA ASP A 44 0.58 -20.29 25.96
C ASP A 44 0.85 -19.18 24.93
N ALA A 45 0.00 -19.13 23.89
CA ALA A 45 0.19 -18.21 22.76
C ALA A 45 0.07 -16.74 23.18
N VAL A 46 -0.86 -16.40 24.07
CA VAL A 46 -1.07 -15.03 24.56
C VAL A 46 0.12 -14.54 25.37
N GLY A 47 0.65 -15.36 26.27
CA GLY A 47 1.84 -15.03 27.05
C GLY A 47 3.08 -14.84 26.16
N ARG A 48 3.27 -15.71 25.16
CA ARG A 48 4.36 -15.59 24.21
C ARG A 48 4.26 -14.34 23.35
N GLU A 49 3.07 -14.02 22.84
CA GLU A 49 2.80 -12.78 22.10
C GLU A 49 3.22 -11.54 22.90
N ARG A 50 2.81 -11.47 24.16
CA ARG A 50 3.17 -10.35 25.08
C ARG A 50 4.68 -10.18 25.20
N ILE A 51 5.40 -11.28 25.37
CA ILE A 51 6.86 -11.26 25.51
C ILE A 51 7.51 -10.81 24.20
N TYR A 52 7.01 -11.27 23.05
CA TYR A 52 7.53 -10.83 21.75
C TYR A 52 7.29 -9.34 21.51
N VAL A 53 6.11 -8.80 21.86
CA VAL A 53 5.84 -7.36 21.79
C VAL A 53 6.81 -6.58 22.67
N GLN A 54 7.07 -7.03 23.90
CA GLN A 54 8.04 -6.38 24.79
C GLN A 54 9.47 -6.42 24.25
N LEU A 55 9.89 -7.54 23.65
CA LEU A 55 11.20 -7.65 23.01
C LEU A 55 11.31 -6.73 21.79
N ALA A 56 10.23 -6.61 21.00
CA ALA A 56 10.18 -5.70 19.89
C ALA A 56 10.30 -4.22 20.33
N ASP A 57 9.59 -3.84 21.40
CA ASP A 57 9.65 -2.49 21.96
C ASP A 57 11.04 -2.16 22.52
N LEU A 58 11.71 -3.13 23.15
CA LEU A 58 13.09 -2.98 23.64
C LEU A 58 14.11 -2.86 22.51
N SER A 59 13.81 -3.38 21.33
CA SER A 59 14.67 -3.27 20.15
C SER A 59 14.69 -1.85 19.58
N GLY A 60 13.87 -0.95 20.09
CA GLY A 60 13.78 0.46 19.70
C GLY A 60 13.43 0.61 18.20
N ASP A 61 14.11 1.54 17.53
CA ASP A 61 13.86 1.81 16.11
C ASP A 61 14.66 0.94 15.14
N SER A 62 15.45 0.01 15.65
CA SER A 62 16.11 -0.95 14.78
C SER A 62 15.05 -1.90 14.19
N LEU A 63 14.62 -1.59 12.96
CA LEU A 63 13.66 -2.42 12.24
C LEU A 63 14.14 -3.86 12.09
N GLU A 64 15.44 -4.05 11.87
CA GLU A 64 16.06 -5.37 11.71
C GLU A 64 15.95 -6.23 12.98
N LEU A 65 15.98 -5.60 14.15
CA LEU A 65 15.84 -6.28 15.44
C LEU A 65 14.38 -6.40 15.86
N ALA A 66 13.55 -5.39 15.63
CA ALA A 66 12.15 -5.36 16.06
C ALA A 66 11.23 -6.21 15.18
N ALA A 67 11.42 -6.19 13.86
CA ALA A 67 10.52 -6.88 12.93
C ALA A 67 10.40 -8.40 13.17
N PRO A 68 11.47 -9.17 13.44
CA PRO A 68 11.34 -10.58 13.75
C PRO A 68 10.49 -10.86 14.99
N TYR A 69 10.55 -9.99 16.00
CA TYR A 69 9.71 -10.11 17.18
C TYR A 69 8.24 -9.78 16.90
N TRP A 70 7.97 -8.77 16.07
CA TRP A 70 6.61 -8.47 15.63
C TRP A 70 6.03 -9.56 14.71
N ASP A 71 6.83 -10.16 13.83
CA ASP A 71 6.42 -11.34 13.06
C ASP A 71 6.06 -12.52 13.96
N ALA A 72 6.86 -12.75 15.02
CA ALA A 72 6.59 -13.78 15.99
C ALA A 72 5.33 -13.48 16.84
N ALA A 73 5.14 -12.22 17.26
CA ALA A 73 3.94 -11.77 17.95
C ALA A 73 2.69 -12.00 17.09
N LEU A 74 2.74 -11.62 15.79
CA LEU A 74 1.66 -11.86 14.84
C LEU A 74 1.32 -13.35 14.71
N ALA A 75 2.34 -14.21 14.66
CA ALA A 75 2.16 -15.65 14.58
C ALA A 75 1.46 -16.21 15.82
N GLU A 76 1.82 -15.77 17.03
CA GLU A 76 1.19 -16.19 18.28
C GLU A 76 -0.23 -15.62 18.42
N ALA A 77 -0.47 -14.35 18.04
CA ALA A 77 -1.80 -13.74 18.01
C ALA A 77 -2.76 -14.51 17.08
N ARG A 78 -2.27 -14.97 15.93
CA ARG A 78 -3.05 -15.84 15.04
C ARG A 78 -3.42 -17.19 15.66
N LYS A 79 -2.51 -17.80 16.41
CA LYS A 79 -2.77 -19.08 17.09
C LYS A 79 -3.79 -18.94 18.21
N SER A 80 -3.75 -17.83 18.94
CA SER A 80 -4.69 -17.55 20.04
C SER A 80 -6.05 -17.04 19.54
N GLY A 81 -6.14 -16.61 18.28
CA GLY A 81 -7.32 -15.92 17.75
C GLY A 81 -7.45 -14.48 18.23
N ASP A 82 -6.37 -13.88 18.73
CA ASP A 82 -6.34 -12.49 19.16
C ASP A 82 -6.31 -11.54 17.95
N LEU A 83 -7.50 -11.04 17.58
CA LEU A 83 -7.65 -10.11 16.47
C LEU A 83 -7.03 -8.74 16.76
N TYR A 84 -6.95 -8.33 18.02
CA TYR A 84 -6.29 -7.07 18.40
C TYR A 84 -4.78 -7.17 18.25
N GLY A 85 -4.18 -8.23 18.76
CA GLY A 85 -2.76 -8.52 18.56
C GLY A 85 -2.39 -8.61 17.09
N CYS A 86 -3.25 -9.25 16.27
CA CYS A 86 -3.06 -9.28 14.82
C CYS A 86 -3.09 -7.88 14.19
N LYS A 87 -4.08 -7.04 14.52
CA LYS A 87 -4.17 -5.66 14.01
C LYS A 87 -2.96 -4.83 14.41
N ASP A 88 -2.54 -4.97 15.63
CA ASP A 88 -1.44 -4.23 16.20
C ASP A 88 -0.10 -4.55 15.53
N ALA A 89 0.18 -5.83 15.37
CA ALA A 89 1.38 -6.28 14.69
C ALA A 89 1.38 -5.87 13.20
N LEU A 90 0.24 -6.00 12.53
CA LEU A 90 0.10 -5.59 11.13
C LEU A 90 0.27 -4.07 10.96
N ASP A 91 -0.35 -3.25 11.81
CA ASP A 91 -0.18 -1.79 11.78
C ASP A 91 1.28 -1.40 11.96
N PHE A 92 1.98 -2.02 12.94
CA PHE A 92 3.40 -1.76 13.15
C PHE A 92 4.24 -2.15 11.93
N LEU A 93 4.07 -3.38 11.43
CA LEU A 93 4.88 -3.90 10.33
C LEU A 93 4.67 -3.10 9.04
N VAL A 94 3.42 -2.80 8.69
CA VAL A 94 3.14 -1.95 7.51
C VAL A 94 3.76 -0.57 7.68
N ARG A 95 3.60 0.08 8.83
CA ARG A 95 4.16 1.41 9.10
C ARG A 95 5.67 1.46 9.00
N LYS A 96 6.36 0.44 9.47
CA LYS A 96 7.83 0.40 9.48
C LYS A 96 8.42 0.04 8.12
N PHE A 97 7.72 -0.78 7.33
CA PHE A 97 8.20 -1.19 6.01
C PHE A 97 7.75 -0.29 4.86
N ALA A 98 6.64 0.44 4.99
CA ALA A 98 6.05 1.22 3.90
C ALA A 98 7.04 2.16 3.18
N GLY A 99 7.96 2.78 3.91
CA GLY A 99 8.98 3.68 3.32
C GLY A 99 10.37 3.07 3.15
N ARG A 100 10.57 1.78 3.49
CA ARG A 100 11.89 1.13 3.45
C ARG A 100 11.93 -0.09 2.55
N ASP A 101 10.86 -0.87 2.54
CA ASP A 101 10.69 -2.09 1.75
C ASP A 101 9.20 -2.23 1.40
N SER A 102 8.82 -1.59 0.29
CA SER A 102 7.43 -1.55 -0.18
C SER A 102 6.87 -2.95 -0.45
N GLN A 103 7.68 -3.86 -1.02
CA GLN A 103 7.26 -5.23 -1.30
C GLN A 103 6.91 -6.00 -0.02
N ARG A 104 7.65 -5.74 1.05
CA ARG A 104 7.38 -6.37 2.35
C ARG A 104 6.15 -5.77 3.01
N ALA A 105 5.93 -4.45 2.89
CA ALA A 105 4.70 -3.80 3.34
C ALA A 105 3.46 -4.36 2.62
N GLU A 106 3.52 -4.51 1.30
CA GLU A 106 2.45 -5.10 0.49
C GLU A 106 2.11 -6.54 0.92
N LYS A 107 3.12 -7.35 1.26
CA LYS A 107 2.89 -8.70 1.81
C LYS A 107 2.10 -8.67 3.11
N TYR A 108 2.36 -7.73 4.01
CA TYR A 108 1.60 -7.60 5.26
C TYR A 108 0.18 -7.07 5.01
N ILE A 109 -0.01 -6.19 4.03
CA ILE A 109 -1.34 -5.73 3.62
C ILE A 109 -2.15 -6.91 3.05
N ALA A 110 -1.57 -7.69 2.15
CA ALA A 110 -2.21 -8.90 1.60
C ALA A 110 -2.48 -9.96 2.69
N LEU A 111 -1.58 -10.06 3.68
CA LEU A 111 -1.77 -10.94 4.83
C LEU A 111 -2.94 -10.48 5.71
N ALA A 112 -3.15 -9.16 5.87
CA ALA A 112 -4.29 -8.61 6.58
C ALA A 112 -5.63 -9.03 5.96
N ASP A 113 -5.71 -9.10 4.62
CA ASP A 113 -6.91 -9.58 3.92
C ASP A 113 -7.26 -11.03 4.27
N SER A 114 -6.24 -11.85 4.47
CA SER A 114 -6.41 -13.26 4.83
C SER A 114 -6.71 -13.50 6.32
N ILE A 115 -6.13 -12.69 7.22
CA ILE A 115 -6.28 -12.85 8.68
C ILE A 115 -7.57 -12.20 9.18
N LEU A 116 -7.95 -11.08 8.60
CA LEU A 116 -9.07 -10.24 9.00
C LEU A 116 -10.10 -10.14 7.85
N PRO A 117 -10.70 -11.25 7.42
CA PRO A 117 -11.65 -11.25 6.31
C PRO A 117 -12.98 -10.60 6.72
N GLY A 118 -13.75 -10.22 5.69
CA GLY A 118 -15.12 -9.72 5.86
C GLY A 118 -15.25 -8.22 6.10
N PRO A 119 -16.48 -7.70 6.09
CA PRO A 119 -16.77 -6.26 6.11
C PRO A 119 -16.40 -5.60 7.45
N ARG A 120 -16.52 -6.32 8.58
CA ARG A 120 -16.19 -5.78 9.91
C ARG A 120 -14.75 -5.25 10.03
N HIS A 121 -13.84 -5.77 9.21
CA HIS A 121 -12.43 -5.37 9.23
C HIS A 121 -12.01 -4.58 7.98
N ALA A 122 -12.95 -4.28 7.09
CA ALA A 122 -12.67 -3.57 5.84
C ALA A 122 -12.02 -2.22 6.09
N LEU A 123 -12.54 -1.45 7.04
CA LEU A 123 -12.01 -0.14 7.37
C LEU A 123 -10.56 -0.19 7.92
N PHE A 124 -10.23 -1.20 8.72
CA PHE A 124 -8.85 -1.40 9.20
C PHE A 124 -7.92 -1.73 8.02
N ARG A 125 -8.32 -2.61 7.11
CA ARG A 125 -7.52 -2.94 5.92
C ARG A 125 -7.32 -1.71 5.02
N SER A 126 -8.38 -0.94 4.77
CA SER A 126 -8.28 0.34 4.06
C SER A 126 -7.34 1.32 4.76
N SER A 127 -7.32 1.36 6.10
CA SER A 127 -6.41 2.24 6.84
C SER A 127 -4.94 1.85 6.70
N LEU A 128 -4.63 0.56 6.64
CA LEU A 128 -3.26 0.09 6.38
C LEU A 128 -2.81 0.50 4.99
N TYR A 129 -3.69 0.33 4.01
CA TYR A 129 -3.39 0.69 2.63
C TYR A 129 -3.26 2.21 2.44
N ALA A 130 -4.18 2.99 2.99
CA ALA A 130 -4.12 4.45 2.97
C ALA A 130 -2.83 4.97 3.60
N TYR A 131 -2.41 4.38 4.74
CA TYR A 131 -1.13 4.72 5.37
C TYR A 131 0.06 4.36 4.48
N TYR A 132 0.03 3.19 3.84
CA TYR A 132 1.07 2.75 2.92
C TYR A 132 1.24 3.74 1.75
N ILE A 133 0.14 4.12 1.10
CA ILE A 133 0.16 5.11 0.00
C ILE A 133 0.67 6.47 0.48
N TRP A 134 0.14 6.95 1.62
CA TRP A 134 0.58 8.20 2.23
C TRP A 134 2.10 8.20 2.51
N LYS A 135 2.63 7.08 3.01
CA LYS A 135 4.05 6.94 3.31
C LYS A 135 4.92 6.89 2.05
N LEU A 136 4.48 6.17 1.01
CA LEU A 136 5.17 6.14 -0.28
C LEU A 136 5.27 7.54 -0.90
N MET A 137 4.22 8.34 -0.80
CA MET A 137 4.26 9.72 -1.30
C MET A 137 5.27 10.56 -0.55
N ASN A 138 5.27 10.47 0.77
CA ASN A 138 6.18 11.26 1.60
C ASN A 138 7.66 10.88 1.43
N ASP A 139 7.94 9.59 1.23
CA ASP A 139 9.33 9.10 1.17
C ASP A 139 9.90 9.07 -0.26
N ASN A 140 9.08 8.84 -1.27
CA ASN A 140 9.52 8.55 -2.65
C ASN A 140 8.94 9.51 -3.69
N ASN A 141 8.17 10.50 -3.28
CA ASN A 141 7.47 11.42 -4.20
C ASN A 141 6.60 10.70 -5.26
N ALA A 142 6.04 9.54 -4.91
CA ALA A 142 5.35 8.61 -5.79
C ALA A 142 3.94 9.11 -6.18
N VAL A 143 3.84 10.30 -6.75
CA VAL A 143 2.58 10.94 -7.18
C VAL A 143 1.83 10.04 -8.19
N GLU A 144 2.56 9.34 -9.04
CA GLU A 144 1.97 8.45 -10.04
C GLU A 144 1.28 7.23 -9.41
N THR A 145 1.82 6.71 -8.30
CA THR A 145 1.17 5.61 -7.56
C THR A 145 -0.19 6.01 -7.03
N VAL A 146 -0.31 7.23 -6.47
CA VAL A 146 -1.61 7.73 -5.98
C VAL A 146 -2.57 7.98 -7.14
N LYS A 147 -2.11 8.52 -8.26
CA LYS A 147 -2.95 8.67 -9.46
C LYS A 147 -3.47 7.32 -9.94
N HIS A 148 -2.61 6.31 -10.01
CA HIS A 148 -2.99 4.95 -10.40
C HIS A 148 -4.08 4.39 -9.47
N GLU A 149 -3.92 4.55 -8.15
CA GLU A 149 -4.90 4.08 -7.18
C GLU A 149 -6.21 4.88 -7.24
N LEU A 150 -6.13 6.20 -7.42
CA LEU A 150 -7.33 7.00 -7.64
C LEU A 150 -8.06 6.59 -8.92
N ASP A 151 -7.35 6.26 -9.99
CA ASP A 151 -7.96 5.79 -11.23
C ASP A 151 -8.55 4.38 -11.07
N ARG A 152 -7.89 3.50 -10.30
CA ARG A 152 -8.46 2.20 -9.91
C ARG A 152 -9.78 2.35 -9.16
N LEU A 153 -9.84 3.26 -8.20
CA LEU A 153 -11.07 3.54 -7.45
C LEU A 153 -12.11 4.26 -8.33
N LYS A 154 -11.70 5.22 -9.19
CA LYS A 154 -12.61 5.91 -10.12
C LYS A 154 -13.28 4.97 -11.12
N THR A 155 -12.61 3.93 -11.58
CA THR A 155 -13.23 2.93 -12.48
C THR A 155 -14.36 2.17 -11.83
N LYS A 156 -14.40 2.11 -10.49
CA LYS A 156 -15.47 1.50 -9.69
C LYS A 156 -16.59 2.48 -9.28
N ILE A 157 -16.40 3.80 -9.47
CA ILE A 157 -17.28 4.86 -8.90
C ILE A 157 -18.75 4.77 -9.35
N HIS A 158 -19.06 4.16 -10.47
CA HIS A 158 -20.44 4.12 -11.01
C HIS A 158 -21.39 3.14 -10.30
N ASN A 159 -21.27 2.94 -9.00
CA ASN A 159 -22.16 2.25 -8.04
C ASN A 159 -21.53 1.06 -7.27
N GLU A 160 -20.24 0.80 -7.38
CA GLU A 160 -19.61 -0.41 -6.85
C GLU A 160 -18.68 -0.19 -5.64
N LEU A 161 -18.38 1.07 -5.27
CA LEU A 161 -17.54 1.34 -4.09
C LEU A 161 -18.30 0.99 -2.81
N SER A 162 -17.69 0.17 -1.96
CA SER A 162 -18.14 -0.02 -0.59
C SER A 162 -18.06 1.30 0.20
N PRO A 163 -18.79 1.44 1.32
CA PRO A 163 -18.68 2.63 2.16
C PRO A 163 -17.23 2.91 2.60
N GLU A 164 -16.44 1.87 2.88
CA GLU A 164 -15.04 1.95 3.30
C GLU A 164 -14.14 2.44 2.15
N GLU A 165 -14.31 1.90 0.94
CA GLU A 165 -13.59 2.36 -0.25
C GLU A 165 -13.92 3.81 -0.61
N ARG A 166 -15.12 4.30 -0.28
CA ARG A 166 -15.47 5.72 -0.45
C ARG A 166 -14.72 6.63 0.51
N ILE A 167 -14.53 6.20 1.75
CA ILE A 167 -13.72 6.92 2.74
C ILE A 167 -12.27 6.98 2.28
N GLU A 168 -11.73 5.85 1.84
CA GLU A 168 -10.38 5.75 1.29
C GLU A 168 -10.19 6.65 0.06
N TRP A 169 -11.14 6.64 -0.87
CA TRP A 169 -11.10 7.49 -2.05
C TRP A 169 -11.11 8.99 -1.71
N GLU A 170 -11.91 9.42 -0.76
CA GLU A 170 -11.96 10.81 -0.31
C GLU A 170 -10.64 11.21 0.34
N PHE A 171 -10.11 10.37 1.21
CA PHE A 171 -8.81 10.61 1.83
C PHE A 171 -7.69 10.72 0.78
N LEU A 172 -7.57 9.76 -0.13
CA LEU A 172 -6.54 9.75 -1.17
C LEU A 172 -6.69 10.92 -2.15
N THR A 173 -7.92 11.37 -2.42
CA THR A 173 -8.17 12.56 -3.26
C THR A 173 -7.66 13.82 -2.54
N GLY A 174 -7.97 13.98 -1.25
CA GLY A 174 -7.44 15.06 -0.43
C GLY A 174 -5.92 15.07 -0.41
N LEU A 175 -5.32 13.93 -0.14
CA LEU A 175 -3.88 13.71 -0.13
C LEU A 175 -3.22 14.07 -1.48
N SER A 176 -3.79 13.62 -2.60
CA SER A 176 -3.28 13.95 -3.95
C SER A 176 -3.30 15.46 -4.23
N LEU A 177 -4.33 16.18 -3.75
CA LEU A 177 -4.42 17.63 -3.88
C LEU A 177 -3.41 18.36 -3.00
N ASP A 178 -3.15 17.88 -1.79
CA ASP A 178 -2.13 18.42 -0.90
C ASP A 178 -0.74 18.29 -1.53
N PHE A 179 -0.36 17.11 -1.97
CA PHE A 179 0.93 16.90 -2.62
C PHE A 179 1.09 17.68 -3.92
N SER A 180 0.03 17.83 -4.73
CA SER A 180 0.10 18.66 -5.92
C SER A 180 0.30 20.13 -5.59
N SER A 181 -0.20 20.61 -4.45
CA SER A 181 0.03 21.98 -3.98
C SER A 181 1.48 22.20 -3.57
N LEU A 182 2.10 21.24 -2.92
CA LEU A 182 3.52 21.30 -2.55
C LEU A 182 4.42 21.28 -3.79
N ALA A 183 4.14 20.43 -4.76
CA ALA A 183 4.93 20.29 -5.98
C ALA A 183 4.86 21.51 -6.89
N THR A 184 3.69 22.16 -6.97
CA THR A 184 3.43 23.29 -7.88
C THR A 184 3.50 24.66 -7.22
N GLU A 185 3.72 24.74 -5.91
CA GLU A 185 3.61 25.96 -5.09
C GLU A 185 2.21 26.63 -5.19
N ALA A 186 1.22 25.91 -5.69
CA ALA A 186 -0.14 26.39 -5.88
C ALA A 186 -0.98 26.11 -4.63
N TYR A 187 -0.82 26.94 -3.60
CA TYR A 187 -1.53 26.80 -2.30
C TYR A 187 -3.06 26.78 -2.40
N ASP A 188 -3.64 27.15 -3.55
CA ASP A 188 -5.08 27.07 -3.81
C ASP A 188 -5.63 25.62 -3.72
N ASN A 189 -4.78 24.62 -3.90
CA ASN A 189 -5.19 23.22 -3.81
C ASN A 189 -5.38 22.74 -2.37
N ILE A 190 -4.69 23.33 -1.39
CA ILE A 190 -4.90 23.01 0.05
C ILE A 190 -6.36 23.26 0.43
N GLY A 191 -6.92 24.39 0.01
CA GLY A 191 -8.34 24.71 0.21
C GLY A 191 -9.30 23.70 -0.42
N LYS A 192 -8.88 23.04 -1.52
CA LYS A 192 -9.66 21.97 -2.17
C LYS A 192 -9.50 20.62 -1.50
N ALA A 193 -8.33 20.34 -0.90
CA ALA A 193 -8.04 19.10 -0.20
C ALA A 193 -8.85 18.94 1.09
N ILE A 194 -8.97 20.02 1.88
CA ILE A 194 -9.65 20.03 3.17
C ILE A 194 -11.05 19.41 3.13
N PRO A 195 -11.98 19.79 2.22
CA PRO A 195 -13.32 19.23 2.18
C PRO A 195 -13.37 17.70 1.99
N TYR A 196 -12.43 17.13 1.23
CA TYR A 196 -12.37 15.68 1.02
C TYR A 196 -12.02 14.95 2.30
N VAL A 197 -11.00 15.41 3.04
CA VAL A 197 -10.61 14.78 4.31
C VAL A 197 -11.68 15.01 5.38
N GLU A 198 -12.34 16.17 5.41
CA GLU A 198 -13.49 16.42 6.30
C GLU A 198 -14.67 15.48 5.99
N GLN A 199 -14.95 15.19 4.71
CA GLN A 199 -15.99 14.24 4.32
C GLN A 199 -15.64 12.80 4.72
N ALA A 200 -14.37 12.39 4.56
CA ALA A 200 -13.90 11.10 5.04
C ALA A 200 -14.14 10.97 6.55
N LEU A 201 -13.74 11.98 7.35
CA LEU A 201 -13.97 12.00 8.80
C LEU A 201 -15.45 11.93 9.16
N LYS A 202 -16.31 12.65 8.47
CA LYS A 202 -17.76 12.62 8.72
C LYS A 202 -18.36 11.24 8.46
N LYS A 203 -17.90 10.54 7.41
CA LYS A 203 -18.37 9.18 7.12
C LYS A 203 -17.90 8.17 8.15
N LEU A 204 -16.70 8.38 8.72
CA LEU A 204 -16.17 7.54 9.80
C LEU A 204 -17.02 7.56 11.06
N GLU A 205 -17.80 8.61 11.32
CA GLU A 205 -18.69 8.71 12.47
C GLU A 205 -19.76 7.60 12.52
N ALA A 206 -20.08 6.99 11.37
CA ALA A 206 -21.03 5.88 11.30
C ALA A 206 -20.47 4.56 11.84
N TYR A 207 -19.18 4.46 12.08
CA TYR A 207 -18.51 3.25 12.54
C TYR A 207 -18.20 3.30 14.04
N PRO A 208 -18.21 2.15 14.74
CA PRO A 208 -17.73 2.07 16.12
C PRO A 208 -16.28 2.54 16.22
N LEU A 209 -15.92 3.09 17.38
CA LEU A 209 -14.57 3.63 17.59
C LEU A 209 -13.47 2.59 17.34
N GLU A 210 -13.68 1.33 17.76
CA GLU A 210 -12.74 0.22 17.56
C GLU A 210 -12.42 -0.08 16.08
N GLU A 211 -13.36 0.20 15.18
CA GLU A 211 -13.20 -0.05 13.75
C GLU A 211 -12.59 1.15 13.03
N ARG A 212 -13.02 2.38 13.38
CA ARG A 212 -12.62 3.61 12.69
C ARG A 212 -11.30 4.21 13.16
N LEU A 213 -10.82 3.85 14.33
CA LEU A 213 -9.75 4.55 15.06
C LEU A 213 -8.48 4.75 14.22
N HIS A 214 -8.05 3.72 13.49
CA HIS A 214 -6.84 3.81 12.67
C HIS A 214 -7.00 4.79 11.51
N MET A 215 -8.13 4.70 10.78
CA MET A 215 -8.40 5.59 9.65
C MET A 215 -8.70 7.02 10.12
N GLU A 216 -9.45 7.17 11.21
CA GLU A 216 -9.74 8.48 11.81
C GLU A 216 -8.45 9.21 12.23
N ARG A 217 -7.49 8.49 12.81
CA ARG A 217 -6.19 9.05 13.17
C ARG A 217 -5.44 9.57 11.95
N ILE A 218 -5.38 8.79 10.86
CA ILE A 218 -4.69 9.20 9.63
C ILE A 218 -5.36 10.45 9.04
N CYS A 219 -6.68 10.45 8.92
CA CYS A 219 -7.44 11.61 8.41
C CYS A 219 -7.24 12.86 9.28
N ARG A 220 -7.18 12.72 10.60
CA ARG A 220 -6.96 13.86 11.49
C ARG A 220 -5.53 14.38 11.46
N ASP A 221 -4.55 13.50 11.37
CA ASP A 221 -3.16 13.90 11.20
C ASP A 221 -3.01 14.71 9.91
N GLU A 222 -3.53 14.24 8.78
CA GLU A 222 -3.54 14.95 7.50
C GLU A 222 -4.28 16.29 7.61
N LEU A 223 -5.49 16.28 8.15
CA LEU A 223 -6.29 17.50 8.30
C LEU A 223 -5.62 18.53 9.22
N SER A 224 -4.89 18.08 10.25
CA SER A 224 -4.11 18.97 11.09
C SER A 224 -3.02 19.70 10.31
N GLU A 225 -2.38 19.02 9.35
CA GLU A 225 -1.36 19.59 8.47
C GLU A 225 -1.95 20.57 7.47
N LEU A 226 -3.04 20.20 6.82
CA LEU A 226 -3.77 21.08 5.91
C LEU A 226 -4.23 22.37 6.61
N TYR A 227 -4.74 22.27 7.83
CA TYR A 227 -5.13 23.44 8.63
C TYR A 227 -3.94 24.28 9.09
N MET A 228 -2.79 23.65 9.39
CA MET A 228 -1.58 24.40 9.72
C MET A 228 -1.07 25.18 8.51
N LEU A 229 -1.03 24.54 7.34
CA LEU A 229 -0.60 25.17 6.09
C LEU A 229 -1.54 26.31 5.68
N SER A 230 -2.85 26.16 5.87
CA SER A 230 -3.86 27.19 5.61
C SER A 230 -4.00 28.22 6.74
N LYS A 231 -3.22 28.12 7.81
CA LYS A 231 -3.30 28.96 9.02
C LYS A 231 -4.68 28.94 9.69
N ASP A 232 -5.35 27.81 9.66
CA ASP A 232 -6.65 27.61 10.29
C ASP A 232 -6.51 27.20 11.76
N LYS A 233 -7.19 27.92 12.67
CA LYS A 233 -7.19 27.63 14.12
C LYS A 233 -7.71 26.24 14.47
N ARG A 234 -8.44 25.57 13.57
CA ARG A 234 -8.93 24.21 13.76
C ARG A 234 -7.80 23.18 13.86
N ALA A 235 -6.57 23.51 13.42
CA ALA A 235 -5.40 22.64 13.55
C ALA A 235 -5.16 22.17 14.98
N GLU A 236 -5.20 23.10 15.96
CA GLU A 236 -5.04 22.78 17.40
C GLU A 236 -6.02 21.69 17.84
N LYS A 237 -7.30 21.84 17.44
CA LYS A 237 -8.35 20.87 17.77
C LYS A 237 -8.09 19.50 17.17
N GLN A 238 -7.62 19.43 15.92
CA GLN A 238 -7.34 18.13 15.28
C GLN A 238 -6.18 17.40 15.97
N ILE A 239 -5.10 18.10 16.29
CA ILE A 239 -3.97 17.51 17.01
C ILE A 239 -4.42 17.03 18.40
N GLN A 240 -5.24 17.80 19.11
CA GLN A 240 -5.78 17.37 20.41
C GLN A 240 -6.65 16.12 20.27
N GLN A 241 -7.48 16.04 19.25
CA GLN A 241 -8.30 14.87 18.98
C GLN A 241 -7.46 13.63 18.63
N CYS A 242 -6.32 13.79 17.95
CA CYS A 242 -5.36 12.69 17.76
C CYS A 242 -4.81 12.17 19.09
N ILE A 243 -4.49 13.07 20.03
CA ILE A 243 -4.05 12.68 21.39
C ILE A 243 -5.16 11.91 22.11
N ASP A 244 -6.40 12.39 22.03
CA ASP A 244 -7.54 11.77 22.70
C ASP A 244 -7.89 10.40 22.11
N LEU A 245 -7.83 10.24 20.78
CA LEU A 245 -7.96 8.95 20.08
C LEU A 245 -6.87 7.97 20.51
N HIS A 246 -5.63 8.46 20.61
CA HIS A 246 -4.54 7.61 21.06
C HIS A 246 -4.75 7.11 22.49
N ARG A 247 -5.21 7.97 23.39
CA ARG A 247 -5.58 7.60 24.78
C ARG A 247 -6.74 6.61 24.82
N ALA A 248 -7.78 6.86 24.00
CA ALA A 248 -8.92 5.96 23.92
C ALA A 248 -8.50 4.56 23.44
N TRP A 249 -7.62 4.50 22.44
CA TRP A 249 -7.07 3.23 21.95
C TRP A 249 -6.30 2.48 23.03
N LEU A 250 -5.53 3.18 23.85
CA LEU A 250 -4.81 2.58 24.98
C LEU A 250 -5.77 2.04 26.05
N ALA A 251 -6.88 2.76 26.29
CA ALA A 251 -7.87 2.36 27.28
C ALA A 251 -8.75 1.18 26.85
N MET A 252 -8.84 0.89 25.54
CA MET A 252 -9.61 -0.25 25.02
C MET A 252 -8.95 -1.60 25.28
N ASP A 253 -7.68 -1.62 25.63
CA ASP A 253 -6.91 -2.85 25.78
C ASP A 253 -6.58 -3.13 27.25
N ASP A 254 -7.63 -3.36 28.06
CA ASP A 254 -7.50 -3.75 29.46
C ASP A 254 -6.81 -5.11 29.66
N ARG A 255 -6.75 -5.95 28.59
CA ARG A 255 -6.18 -7.28 28.64
C ARG A 255 -4.66 -7.29 28.64
N PHE A 256 -4.05 -6.18 28.27
CA PHE A 256 -2.61 -6.04 28.18
C PHE A 256 -2.17 -4.83 29.00
N GLU A 257 -1.68 -5.07 30.21
CA GLU A 257 -0.71 -4.16 30.78
C GLU A 257 0.45 -4.07 29.79
N ARG A 258 0.48 -3.02 28.99
CA ARG A 258 1.54 -2.75 28.00
C ARG A 258 2.49 -1.68 28.51
N PRO A 259 3.30 -1.95 29.56
CA PRO A 259 4.18 -0.95 30.14
C PRO A 259 5.28 -0.48 29.19
N TYR A 260 5.50 -1.22 28.08
CA TYR A 260 6.59 -0.96 27.16
C TYR A 260 6.18 -0.36 25.81
N ARG A 261 4.88 -0.14 25.59
CA ARG A 261 4.46 0.50 24.37
C ARG A 261 4.78 1.99 24.44
N ASP A 262 5.42 2.52 23.37
CA ASP A 262 5.73 3.96 23.26
C ASP A 262 4.46 4.80 23.02
N THR A 263 3.58 4.75 23.99
CA THR A 263 2.36 5.56 24.04
C THR A 263 2.68 7.01 24.28
N THR A 264 3.68 7.25 25.12
CA THR A 264 4.20 8.56 25.41
C THR A 264 4.88 9.23 24.22
N GLY A 265 5.56 8.47 23.36
CA GLY A 265 6.20 8.99 22.16
C GLY A 265 5.22 9.61 21.17
N TYR A 266 4.07 9.01 20.93
CA TYR A 266 3.04 9.61 20.08
C TYR A 266 2.49 10.89 20.68
N THR A 267 2.08 10.85 21.95
CA THR A 267 1.54 12.02 22.67
C THR A 267 2.58 13.13 22.78
N MET A 268 3.84 12.79 23.04
CA MET A 268 4.96 13.73 23.08
C MET A 268 5.11 14.46 21.75
N ARG A 269 5.18 13.72 20.62
CA ARG A 269 5.28 14.32 19.29
C ARG A 269 4.07 15.17 18.92
N ALA A 270 2.87 14.77 19.33
CA ALA A 270 1.68 15.59 19.13
C ALA A 270 1.76 16.93 19.87
N TYR A 271 2.26 16.96 21.11
CA TYR A 271 2.51 18.22 21.82
C TYR A 271 3.65 19.03 21.17
N SER A 272 4.69 18.37 20.67
CA SER A 272 5.74 19.04 19.89
C SER A 272 5.16 19.67 18.61
N LYS A 273 4.25 18.95 17.92
CA LYS A 273 3.52 19.44 16.73
C LYS A 273 2.70 20.68 17.03
N MET A 274 2.11 20.80 18.25
CA MET A 274 1.38 22.02 18.67
C MET A 274 2.25 23.28 18.64
N LEU A 275 3.56 23.18 18.81
CA LEU A 275 4.46 24.34 18.75
C LEU A 275 4.68 24.87 17.33
N TYR A 276 4.32 24.11 16.28
CA TYR A 276 4.31 24.64 14.92
C TYR A 276 3.14 25.56 14.62
N LEU A 277 2.10 25.56 15.47
CA LEU A 277 0.92 26.40 15.29
C LEU A 277 1.23 27.90 15.45
N ARG A 278 2.33 28.27 16.13
CA ARG A 278 2.87 29.65 16.24
C ARG A 278 1.77 30.70 16.42
N GLU A 279 1.49 31.48 15.35
CA GLU A 279 0.52 32.56 15.33
C GLU A 279 -0.93 32.12 15.65
N LEU A 280 -1.20 30.82 15.60
CA LEU A 280 -2.55 30.27 15.85
C LEU A 280 -2.84 30.01 17.33
N ILE A 281 -1.79 29.96 18.17
CA ILE A 281 -1.89 29.75 19.63
C ILE A 281 -1.22 30.89 20.40
N SER A 282 -1.63 31.09 21.64
CA SER A 282 -0.98 32.09 22.51
C SER A 282 0.34 31.55 23.07
N LYS A 283 1.22 32.49 23.52
CA LYS A 283 2.50 32.14 24.18
C LYS A 283 2.28 31.31 25.46
N GLU A 284 1.19 31.52 26.17
CA GLU A 284 0.81 30.74 27.36
C GLU A 284 0.48 29.29 26.98
N LYS A 285 -0.33 29.08 25.93
CA LYS A 285 -0.63 27.73 25.43
C LYS A 285 0.63 27.04 24.93
N ALA A 286 1.48 27.73 24.18
CA ALA A 286 2.75 27.16 23.72
C ALA A 286 3.63 26.72 24.90
N THR A 287 3.69 27.51 25.98
CA THR A 287 4.40 27.15 27.22
C THR A 287 3.81 25.89 27.86
N GLN A 288 2.48 25.75 27.88
CA GLN A 288 1.82 24.54 28.41
C GLN A 288 2.15 23.30 27.57
N TYR A 289 2.09 23.40 26.23
CA TYR A 289 2.41 22.27 25.33
C TYR A 289 3.89 21.91 25.39
N TYR A 290 4.75 22.91 25.47
CA TYR A 290 6.17 22.68 25.70
C TYR A 290 6.43 21.94 27.01
N GLY A 291 5.79 22.38 28.12
CA GLY A 291 5.91 21.72 29.42
C GLY A 291 5.51 20.24 29.38
N LYS A 292 4.35 19.94 28.76
CA LYS A 292 3.86 18.56 28.60
C LYS A 292 4.79 17.71 27.72
N CYS A 293 5.31 18.29 26.61
CA CYS A 293 6.27 17.61 25.75
C CYS A 293 7.56 17.31 26.52
N MET A 294 8.10 18.28 27.26
CA MET A 294 9.33 18.11 28.02
C MET A 294 9.22 17.11 29.16
N GLU A 295 8.08 17.05 29.84
CA GLU A 295 7.81 16.02 30.86
C GLU A 295 7.93 14.62 30.25
N LEU A 296 7.26 14.37 29.13
CA LEU A 296 7.27 13.09 28.44
C LEU A 296 8.65 12.77 27.83
N ALA A 297 9.31 13.76 27.22
CA ALA A 297 10.61 13.58 26.60
C ALA A 297 11.71 13.24 27.64
N ARG A 298 11.66 13.89 28.81
CA ARG A 298 12.59 13.58 29.92
C ARG A 298 12.33 12.20 30.50
N ALA A 299 11.07 11.82 30.69
CA ALA A 299 10.71 10.49 31.18
C ALA A 299 11.22 9.38 30.24
N ARG A 300 11.33 9.66 28.94
CA ARG A 300 11.88 8.73 27.93
C ARG A 300 13.40 8.81 27.78
N GLY A 301 14.04 9.88 28.26
CA GLY A 301 15.44 10.15 27.97
C GLY A 301 15.71 10.55 26.52
N ASP A 302 14.68 11.06 25.81
CA ASP A 302 14.77 11.45 24.39
C ASP A 302 15.44 12.82 24.23
N LEU A 303 16.77 12.83 24.18
CA LEU A 303 17.56 14.04 24.04
C LEU A 303 17.31 14.76 22.70
N ALA A 304 17.05 14.01 21.64
CA ALA A 304 16.81 14.58 20.33
C ALA A 304 15.52 15.41 20.34
N GLU A 305 14.44 14.87 20.90
CA GLU A 305 13.17 15.57 21.04
C GLU A 305 13.28 16.74 22.03
N ILE A 306 13.98 16.56 23.15
CA ILE A 306 14.23 17.65 24.11
C ILE A 306 14.86 18.86 23.41
N TYR A 307 15.92 18.64 22.65
CA TYR A 307 16.64 19.75 22.03
C TYR A 307 15.88 20.35 20.85
N SER A 308 15.30 19.54 19.97
CA SER A 308 14.56 20.04 18.81
C SER A 308 13.30 20.81 19.22
N THR A 309 12.56 20.29 20.18
CA THR A 309 11.36 20.96 20.70
C THR A 309 11.69 22.22 21.49
N SER A 310 12.81 22.22 22.26
CA SER A 310 13.29 23.42 22.94
C SER A 310 13.73 24.50 21.96
N ALA A 311 14.45 24.15 20.90
CA ALA A 311 14.84 25.10 19.86
C ALA A 311 13.61 25.78 19.24
N ARG A 312 12.57 25.00 18.94
CA ARG A 312 11.30 25.51 18.38
C ARG A 312 10.54 26.39 19.35
N TYR A 313 10.48 26.01 20.61
CA TYR A 313 9.82 26.78 21.64
C TYR A 313 10.50 28.14 21.86
N TYR A 314 11.83 28.18 22.01
CA TYR A 314 12.57 29.43 22.20
C TYR A 314 12.57 30.30 20.93
N GLN A 315 12.54 29.70 19.73
CA GLN A 315 12.29 30.43 18.50
C GLN A 315 10.93 31.14 18.51
N TYR A 316 9.89 30.45 18.98
CA TYR A 316 8.55 31.05 19.11
C TYR A 316 8.51 32.16 20.17
N MET A 317 9.24 32.00 21.27
CA MET A 317 9.39 33.04 22.32
C MET A 317 10.28 34.20 21.93
N GLU A 318 10.91 34.15 20.75
CA GLU A 318 11.85 35.16 20.23
C GLU A 318 13.16 35.22 21.05
N GLU A 319 13.48 34.14 21.80
CA GLU A 319 14.74 33.97 22.53
C GLU A 319 15.77 33.27 21.63
N TYR A 320 16.28 34.00 20.61
CA TYR A 320 17.01 33.40 19.48
C TYR A 320 18.36 32.77 19.89
N GLU A 321 19.09 33.35 20.86
CA GLU A 321 20.35 32.77 21.36
C GLU A 321 20.12 31.37 21.95
N ARG A 322 19.05 31.22 22.74
CA ARG A 322 18.69 29.91 23.30
C ARG A 322 18.25 28.95 22.21
N ALA A 323 17.48 29.42 21.25
CA ALA A 323 17.02 28.60 20.13
C ALA A 323 18.20 28.04 19.34
N VAL A 324 19.25 28.86 19.07
CA VAL A 324 20.49 28.42 18.40
C VAL A 324 21.20 27.36 19.22
N ALA A 325 21.42 27.59 20.52
CA ALA A 325 22.10 26.63 21.39
C ALA A 325 21.42 25.25 21.42
N TYR A 326 20.08 25.24 21.40
CA TYR A 326 19.31 24.00 21.37
C TYR A 326 19.31 23.34 20.00
N ILE A 327 19.24 24.10 18.90
CA ILE A 327 19.28 23.50 17.54
C ILE A 327 20.65 22.88 17.24
N ASP A 328 21.76 23.50 17.71
CA ASP A 328 23.11 22.95 17.61
C ASP A 328 23.24 21.63 18.38
N SER A 329 22.66 21.59 19.58
CA SER A 329 22.59 20.37 20.38
C SER A 329 21.78 19.29 19.69
N ALA A 330 20.64 19.63 19.07
CA ALA A 330 19.82 18.70 18.31
C ALA A 330 20.57 18.12 17.12
N VAL A 331 21.23 18.97 16.32
CA VAL A 331 22.07 18.54 15.17
C VAL A 331 23.16 17.57 15.63
N THR A 332 23.82 17.87 16.75
CA THR A 332 24.87 16.99 17.30
C THR A 332 24.32 15.62 17.68
N VAL A 333 23.16 15.57 18.33
CA VAL A 333 22.51 14.30 18.72
C VAL A 333 22.06 13.53 17.48
N TYR A 334 21.45 14.19 16.50
CA TYR A 334 21.01 13.53 15.26
C TYR A 334 22.18 12.91 14.50
N LYS A 335 23.28 13.65 14.33
CA LYS A 335 24.49 13.14 13.67
C LYS A 335 25.10 11.95 14.41
N ARG A 336 25.20 12.02 15.74
CA ARG A 336 25.73 10.95 16.58
C ARG A 336 24.90 9.66 16.50
N ASN A 337 23.58 9.81 16.43
CA ASN A 337 22.66 8.68 16.41
C ASN A 337 22.43 8.10 15.01
N GLY A 338 22.99 8.72 13.95
CA GLY A 338 22.72 8.33 12.56
C GLY A 338 21.24 8.50 12.18
N THR A 339 20.54 9.39 12.86
CA THR A 339 19.11 9.61 12.63
C THR A 339 18.92 10.28 11.27
N LYS A 340 18.03 9.73 10.46
CA LYS A 340 17.63 10.33 9.17
C LYS A 340 16.79 11.58 9.48
N ALA A 341 17.45 12.73 9.64
CA ALA A 341 16.81 14.01 9.92
C ALA A 341 16.83 14.88 8.66
N ASP A 342 15.81 15.74 8.48
CA ASP A 342 15.85 16.76 7.41
C ASP A 342 16.82 17.88 7.79
N PHE A 343 18.09 17.58 7.63
CA PHE A 343 19.15 18.53 7.93
C PHE A 343 19.04 19.80 7.09
N ALA A 344 18.50 19.74 5.88
CA ALA A 344 18.30 20.89 5.02
C ALA A 344 17.37 21.92 5.68
N SER A 345 16.24 21.46 6.22
CA SER A 345 15.30 22.32 6.94
C SER A 345 15.86 22.79 8.28
N ILE A 346 16.59 21.94 8.99
CA ILE A 346 17.24 22.31 10.26
C ILE A 346 18.25 23.44 10.02
N TYR A 347 19.13 23.30 9.04
CA TYR A 347 20.11 24.34 8.69
C TYR A 347 19.45 25.62 8.14
N ALA A 348 18.31 25.52 7.45
CA ALA A 348 17.56 26.70 7.03
C ALA A 348 17.00 27.47 8.23
N VAL A 349 16.48 26.79 9.26
CA VAL A 349 16.04 27.41 10.50
C VAL A 349 17.21 28.01 11.27
N GLN A 350 18.34 27.31 11.34
CA GLN A 350 19.56 27.77 11.97
C GLN A 350 20.10 29.03 11.30
N SER A 351 20.12 29.07 9.96
CA SER A 351 20.48 30.26 9.19
C SER A 351 19.57 31.45 9.53
N TRP A 352 18.26 31.22 9.58
CA TRP A 352 17.29 32.25 9.94
C TRP A 352 17.52 32.77 11.37
N LEU A 353 17.82 31.90 12.33
CA LEU A 353 18.11 32.29 13.71
C LEU A 353 19.39 33.14 13.79
N TYR A 354 20.47 32.74 13.13
CA TYR A 354 21.71 33.52 13.10
C TYR A 354 21.54 34.89 12.42
N GLU A 355 20.70 34.98 11.37
CA GLU A 355 20.36 36.24 10.71
C GLU A 355 19.69 37.21 11.72
N HIS A 356 18.78 36.69 12.55
CA HIS A 356 18.10 37.51 13.58
C HIS A 356 19.03 37.95 14.73
N LEU A 357 20.08 37.19 14.97
CA LEU A 357 21.13 37.57 15.93
C LEU A 357 22.19 38.50 15.33
N GLY A 358 22.12 38.81 14.02
CA GLY A 358 23.12 39.61 13.31
C GLY A 358 24.42 38.86 12.99
N ASP A 359 24.46 37.55 13.24
CA ASP A 359 25.60 36.69 12.90
C ASP A 359 25.52 36.19 11.46
N TYR A 360 25.76 37.09 10.54
CA TYR A 360 25.64 36.82 9.09
C TYR A 360 26.61 35.78 8.57
N LYS A 361 27.75 35.59 9.25
CA LYS A 361 28.77 34.60 8.86
C LYS A 361 28.20 33.18 9.06
N ASN A 362 27.76 32.88 10.26
CA ASN A 362 27.17 31.57 10.59
C ASN A 362 25.82 31.36 9.88
N ALA A 363 25.03 32.41 9.66
CA ALA A 363 23.85 32.36 8.82
C ALA A 363 24.14 31.91 7.41
N LEU A 364 25.17 32.48 6.76
CA LEU A 364 25.57 32.10 5.41
C LEU A 364 26.10 30.67 5.33
N GLU A 365 26.87 30.23 6.33
CA GLU A 365 27.37 28.85 6.39
C GLU A 365 26.23 27.84 6.51
N ALA A 366 25.33 28.06 7.43
CA ALA A 366 24.12 27.20 7.58
C ALA A 366 23.25 27.20 6.30
N LEU A 367 23.10 28.35 5.63
CA LEU A 367 22.37 28.42 4.36
C LEU A 367 23.04 27.61 3.25
N ARG A 368 24.37 27.65 3.18
CA ARG A 368 25.13 26.86 2.21
C ARG A 368 24.94 25.36 2.44
N GLU A 369 25.03 24.91 3.69
CA GLU A 369 24.78 23.51 4.06
C GLU A 369 23.37 23.10 3.67
N SER A 370 22.34 23.90 4.01
CA SER A 370 20.97 23.64 3.62
C SER A 370 20.80 23.51 2.10
N ASN A 371 21.41 24.43 1.34
CA ASN A 371 21.29 24.41 -0.13
C ASN A 371 22.06 23.24 -0.75
N THR A 372 23.21 22.86 -0.19
CA THR A 372 24.00 21.72 -0.66
C THR A 372 23.21 20.42 -0.50
N ILE A 373 22.59 20.22 0.67
CA ILE A 373 21.77 19.03 0.93
C ILE A 373 20.56 19.01 -0.02
N ARG A 374 19.83 20.12 -0.14
CA ARG A 374 18.69 20.21 -1.07
C ARG A 374 19.07 19.99 -2.53
N HIS A 375 20.25 20.44 -2.93
CA HIS A 375 20.73 20.18 -4.29
C HIS A 375 20.97 18.69 -4.51
N ASN A 376 21.61 18.02 -3.54
CA ASN A 376 21.86 16.58 -3.60
C ASN A 376 20.57 15.78 -3.61
N ASP A 377 19.60 16.14 -2.75
CA ASP A 377 18.27 15.50 -2.69
C ASP A 377 17.55 15.65 -4.04
N ARG A 378 17.57 16.85 -4.66
CA ARG A 378 16.96 17.06 -6.00
C ARG A 378 17.65 16.26 -7.10
N VAL A 379 18.95 16.07 -7.02
CA VAL A 379 19.70 15.22 -7.98
C VAL A 379 19.29 13.77 -7.80
N GLU A 380 19.19 13.30 -6.58
CA GLU A 380 18.74 11.95 -6.26
C GLU A 380 17.27 11.73 -6.70
N GLU A 381 16.37 12.67 -6.41
CA GLU A 381 14.98 12.65 -6.87
C GLU A 381 14.89 12.62 -8.40
N ALA A 382 15.69 13.44 -9.10
CA ALA A 382 15.73 13.45 -10.55
C ALA A 382 16.24 12.12 -11.13
N GLN A 383 17.24 11.50 -10.50
CA GLN A 383 17.73 10.18 -10.88
C GLN A 383 16.69 9.09 -10.66
N ASN A 384 16.00 9.12 -9.53
CA ASN A 384 14.93 8.18 -9.21
C ASN A 384 13.74 8.33 -10.18
N SER A 385 13.33 9.57 -10.47
CA SER A 385 12.27 9.85 -11.45
C SER A 385 12.65 9.40 -12.86
N LEU A 386 13.93 9.53 -13.23
CA LEU A 386 14.42 9.06 -14.53
C LEU A 386 14.44 7.53 -14.60
N ALA A 387 14.83 6.84 -13.52
CA ALA A 387 14.79 5.39 -13.42
C ALA A 387 13.34 4.87 -13.46
N GLU A 388 12.43 5.55 -12.77
CA GLU A 388 10.99 5.23 -12.81
C GLU A 388 10.43 5.42 -14.23
N MET A 389 10.76 6.54 -14.88
CA MET A 389 10.34 6.81 -16.27
C MET A 389 10.89 5.77 -17.24
N GLN A 390 12.14 5.32 -17.06
CA GLN A 390 12.71 4.23 -17.84
C GLN A 390 11.93 2.92 -17.63
N THR A 391 11.61 2.60 -16.39
CA THR A 391 10.83 1.40 -16.05
C THR A 391 9.43 1.46 -16.67
N LEU A 392 8.74 2.60 -16.57
CA LEU A 392 7.43 2.82 -17.19
C LEU A 392 7.50 2.73 -18.71
N PHE A 393 8.56 3.25 -19.33
CA PHE A 393 8.80 3.14 -20.76
C PHE A 393 9.01 1.69 -21.20
N GLU A 394 9.80 0.92 -20.44
CA GLU A 394 10.01 -0.51 -20.71
C GLU A 394 8.71 -1.32 -20.57
N VAL A 395 7.95 -1.07 -19.50
CA VAL A 395 6.63 -1.69 -19.30
C VAL A 395 5.68 -1.31 -20.45
N GLY A 396 5.63 -0.03 -20.83
CA GLY A 396 4.83 0.44 -21.97
C GLY A 396 5.23 -0.21 -23.29
N GLN A 397 6.53 -0.42 -23.54
CA GLN A 397 7.01 -1.16 -24.71
C GLN A 397 6.57 -2.63 -24.68
N LEU A 398 6.70 -3.30 -23.54
CA LEU A 398 6.25 -4.68 -23.37
C LEU A 398 4.75 -4.84 -23.57
N GLU A 399 3.94 -3.91 -23.08
CA GLU A 399 2.49 -3.89 -23.31
C GLU A 399 2.15 -3.67 -24.79
N LEU A 400 2.89 -2.80 -25.47
CA LEU A 400 2.72 -2.53 -26.89
C LEU A 400 3.09 -3.77 -27.75
N GLU A 401 4.18 -4.45 -27.38
CA GLU A 401 4.56 -5.73 -28.02
C GLU A 401 3.53 -6.82 -27.77
N LYS A 402 3.04 -6.94 -26.53
CA LYS A 402 1.96 -7.88 -26.17
C LYS A 402 0.68 -7.60 -26.97
N SER A 403 0.32 -6.33 -27.10
CA SER A 403 -0.83 -5.91 -27.93
C SER A 403 -0.63 -6.22 -29.41
N ARG A 404 0.57 -5.98 -29.95
CA ARG A 404 0.92 -6.33 -31.35
C ARG A 404 0.86 -7.83 -31.58
N LEU A 405 1.39 -8.63 -30.65
CA LEU A 405 1.31 -10.09 -30.70
C LEU A 405 -0.14 -10.58 -30.64
N ALA A 406 -0.94 -10.03 -29.73
CA ALA A 406 -2.36 -10.36 -29.63
C ALA A 406 -3.13 -10.02 -30.92
N ASN A 407 -2.83 -8.88 -31.54
CA ASN A 407 -3.46 -8.48 -32.80
C ASN A 407 -2.99 -9.38 -33.98
N ARG A 408 -1.71 -9.76 -34.02
CA ARG A 408 -1.23 -10.76 -34.99
C ARG A 408 -1.91 -12.11 -34.84
N MET A 409 -2.08 -12.57 -33.60
CA MET A 409 -2.80 -13.82 -33.30
C MET A 409 -4.27 -13.75 -33.73
N LYS A 410 -4.95 -12.62 -33.46
CA LYS A 410 -6.32 -12.39 -33.95
C LYS A 410 -6.41 -12.40 -35.46
N PHE A 411 -5.46 -11.77 -36.13
CA PHE A 411 -5.41 -11.76 -37.62
C PHE A 411 -5.19 -13.15 -38.18
N ILE A 412 -4.27 -13.94 -37.61
CA ILE A 412 -4.01 -15.33 -38.02
C ILE A 412 -5.27 -16.18 -37.78
N ALA A 413 -5.94 -16.00 -36.64
CA ALA A 413 -7.18 -16.71 -36.33
C ALA A 413 -8.31 -16.37 -37.34
N LEU A 414 -8.44 -15.09 -37.73
CA LEU A 414 -9.40 -14.65 -38.75
C LEU A 414 -9.08 -15.25 -40.15
N LEU A 415 -7.81 -15.25 -40.54
CA LEU A 415 -7.38 -15.90 -41.80
C LEU A 415 -7.65 -17.41 -41.79
N ALA A 416 -7.32 -18.09 -40.72
CA ALA A 416 -7.61 -19.51 -40.56
C ALA A 416 -9.12 -19.81 -40.61
N GLY A 417 -9.92 -18.98 -39.95
CA GLY A 417 -11.38 -19.03 -40.02
C GLY A 417 -11.92 -18.80 -41.44
N GLY A 418 -11.36 -17.83 -42.14
CA GLY A 418 -11.73 -17.53 -43.54
C GLY A 418 -11.41 -18.70 -44.49
N VAL A 419 -10.21 -19.27 -44.36
CA VAL A 419 -9.82 -20.47 -45.12
C VAL A 419 -10.75 -21.66 -44.84
N LEU A 420 -11.07 -21.86 -43.54
CA LEU A 420 -11.99 -22.91 -43.12
C LEU A 420 -13.38 -22.73 -43.73
N LEU A 421 -13.87 -21.49 -43.76
CA LEU A 421 -15.16 -21.13 -44.34
C LEU A 421 -15.18 -21.39 -45.87
N LEU A 422 -14.11 -21.04 -46.56
CA LEU A 422 -13.95 -21.35 -48.00
C LEU A 422 -13.92 -22.86 -48.28
N LEU A 423 -13.24 -23.63 -47.43
CA LEU A 423 -13.24 -25.09 -47.53
C LEU A 423 -14.64 -25.68 -47.31
N LEU A 424 -15.40 -25.16 -46.33
CA LEU A 424 -16.78 -25.58 -46.10
C LEU A 424 -17.71 -25.24 -47.27
N VAL A 425 -17.55 -24.04 -47.85
CA VAL A 425 -18.32 -23.64 -49.05
C VAL A 425 -17.96 -24.52 -50.21
N GLY A 426 -16.65 -24.72 -50.47
CA GLY A 426 -16.18 -25.62 -51.52
C GLY A 426 -16.70 -27.04 -51.36
N TRP A 427 -16.68 -27.56 -50.13
CA TRP A 427 -17.25 -28.87 -49.79
C TRP A 427 -18.76 -28.92 -50.04
N SER A 428 -19.49 -27.87 -49.62
CA SER A 428 -20.95 -27.75 -49.84
C SER A 428 -21.29 -27.72 -51.33
N VAL A 429 -20.53 -26.96 -52.14
CA VAL A 429 -20.68 -26.91 -53.59
C VAL A 429 -20.35 -28.28 -54.22
N TYR A 430 -19.29 -28.94 -53.77
CA TYR A 430 -18.93 -30.27 -54.21
C TYR A 430 -20.06 -31.28 -53.91
N GLN A 431 -20.59 -31.28 -52.69
CA GLN A 431 -21.72 -32.10 -52.29
C GLN A 431 -22.98 -31.81 -53.17
N TYR A 432 -23.25 -30.52 -53.43
CA TYR A 432 -24.37 -30.12 -54.27
C TYR A 432 -24.23 -30.62 -55.70
N VAL A 433 -23.04 -30.48 -56.30
CA VAL A 433 -22.71 -30.98 -57.65
C VAL A 433 -22.81 -32.50 -57.69
N MET A 434 -22.30 -33.17 -56.65
CA MET A 434 -22.34 -34.62 -56.53
C MET A 434 -23.76 -35.15 -56.44
N VAL A 435 -24.58 -34.49 -55.60
CA VAL A 435 -26.04 -34.82 -55.46
C VAL A 435 -26.78 -34.57 -56.78
N ARG A 436 -26.48 -33.52 -57.52
CA ARG A 436 -27.05 -33.28 -58.86
C ARG A 436 -26.61 -34.35 -59.84
N ARG A 437 -25.35 -34.74 -59.89
CA ARG A 437 -24.85 -35.85 -60.76
C ARG A 437 -25.53 -37.17 -60.36
N LEU A 438 -25.62 -37.46 -59.09
CA LEU A 438 -26.32 -38.64 -58.61
C LEU A 438 -27.83 -38.65 -58.99
N LYS A 439 -28.49 -37.46 -58.90
CA LYS A 439 -29.89 -37.34 -59.37
C LYS A 439 -30.03 -37.51 -60.87
N GLN A 440 -29.05 -37.05 -61.69
CA GLN A 440 -29.05 -37.29 -63.11
C GLN A 440 -28.84 -38.78 -63.47
N ILE A 441 -27.86 -39.41 -62.79
CA ILE A 441 -27.61 -40.84 -62.93
C ILE A 441 -28.84 -41.66 -62.51
N ARG A 442 -29.48 -41.28 -61.42
CA ARG A 442 -30.71 -41.91 -60.90
C ARG A 442 -31.87 -41.80 -61.90
N ARG A 443 -31.98 -40.66 -62.59
CA ARG A 443 -32.99 -40.49 -63.67
C ARG A 443 -32.72 -41.34 -64.89
N GLN A 444 -31.45 -41.70 -65.14
CA GLN A 444 -31.07 -42.55 -66.23
C GLN A 444 -31.13 -44.07 -65.96
N LEU A 445 -31.20 -44.42 -64.68
CA LEU A 445 -31.19 -45.78 -64.18
C LEU A 445 -32.46 -46.24 -63.48
N THR A 446 -33.59 -45.57 -63.76
CA THR A 446 -34.87 -45.83 -63.12
C THR A 446 -35.48 -47.24 -63.37
N ASP A 447 -34.87 -48.03 -64.22
CA ASP A 447 -35.42 -49.38 -64.58
C ASP A 447 -34.68 -50.59 -63.97
N ALA A 448 -33.78 -50.37 -63.01
CA ALA A 448 -33.06 -51.52 -62.45
C ALA A 448 -33.11 -51.49 -60.89
N ASN A 449 -33.75 -52.45 -60.30
CA ASN A 449 -33.84 -52.70 -58.85
C ASN A 449 -32.48 -52.84 -58.15
N GLN A 450 -31.42 -53.03 -58.88
CA GLN A 450 -30.03 -53.09 -58.37
C GLN A 450 -29.47 -51.70 -57.96
N GLU A 451 -29.96 -50.65 -58.56
CA GLU A 451 -29.47 -49.32 -58.35
C GLU A 451 -29.99 -48.72 -56.98
N ILE A 452 -31.20 -49.06 -56.56
CA ILE A 452 -31.76 -48.65 -55.30
C ILE A 452 -30.95 -49.21 -54.11
N THR A 453 -30.53 -50.46 -54.17
CA THR A 453 -29.73 -51.11 -53.15
C THR A 453 -28.31 -50.53 -53.12
N ARG A 454 -27.77 -50.15 -54.28
CA ARG A 454 -26.47 -49.53 -54.41
C ARG A 454 -26.50 -48.06 -53.87
N GLN A 455 -27.58 -47.34 -54.10
CA GLN A 455 -27.76 -45.98 -53.62
C GLN A 455 -28.00 -45.94 -52.10
N SER A 456 -28.76 -46.86 -51.54
CA SER A 456 -28.94 -46.98 -50.09
C SER A 456 -27.62 -47.23 -49.37
N ARG A 457 -26.74 -48.06 -49.97
CA ARG A 457 -25.42 -48.33 -49.42
C ARG A 457 -24.51 -47.10 -49.46
N ARG A 458 -24.56 -46.32 -50.55
CA ARG A 458 -23.77 -45.08 -50.71
C ARG A 458 -24.28 -43.95 -49.79
N ALA A 459 -25.58 -43.83 -49.58
CA ALA A 459 -26.15 -42.86 -48.64
C ALA A 459 -25.71 -43.13 -47.19
N THR A 460 -25.68 -44.42 -46.82
CA THR A 460 -25.21 -44.82 -45.48
C THR A 460 -23.69 -44.61 -45.29
N GLU A 461 -22.91 -44.83 -46.35
CA GLU A 461 -21.47 -44.53 -46.32
C GLU A 461 -21.17 -43.02 -46.27
N SER A 462 -21.98 -42.19 -46.95
CA SER A 462 -21.90 -40.73 -46.88
C SER A 462 -22.25 -40.20 -45.49
N GLU A 463 -23.26 -40.73 -44.82
CA GLU A 463 -23.58 -40.37 -43.45
C GLU A 463 -22.50 -40.77 -42.44
N LYS A 464 -21.90 -41.94 -42.62
CA LYS A 464 -20.76 -42.38 -41.80
C LYS A 464 -19.56 -41.46 -41.97
N MET A 465 -19.24 -41.06 -43.21
CA MET A 465 -18.15 -40.12 -43.48
C MET A 465 -18.45 -38.72 -42.94
N LYS A 466 -19.70 -38.25 -43.06
CA LYS A 466 -20.13 -36.97 -42.51
C LYS A 466 -20.02 -36.93 -40.97
N THR A 467 -20.39 -38.03 -40.33
CA THR A 467 -20.29 -38.18 -38.87
C THR A 467 -18.82 -38.28 -38.43
N ALA A 468 -17.98 -38.99 -39.18
CA ALA A 468 -16.54 -39.06 -38.89
C ALA A 468 -15.85 -37.71 -39.15
N PHE A 469 -16.27 -36.96 -40.17
CA PHE A 469 -15.75 -35.63 -40.47
C PHE A 469 -16.15 -34.59 -39.39
N ILE A 470 -17.41 -34.60 -38.96
CA ILE A 470 -17.88 -33.70 -37.87
C ILE A 470 -17.13 -34.00 -36.55
N ASN A 471 -16.92 -35.28 -36.24
CA ASN A 471 -16.17 -35.67 -35.06
C ASN A 471 -14.68 -35.26 -35.16
N SER A 472 -14.09 -35.38 -36.34
CA SER A 472 -12.71 -34.93 -36.59
C SER A 472 -12.59 -33.40 -36.47
N MET A 473 -13.53 -32.65 -37.07
CA MET A 473 -13.53 -31.18 -36.95
C MET A 473 -13.80 -30.70 -35.54
N CYS A 474 -14.71 -31.35 -34.80
CA CYS A 474 -14.88 -31.06 -33.40
C CYS A 474 -13.62 -31.31 -32.57
N HIS A 475 -12.82 -32.31 -32.96
CA HIS A 475 -11.54 -32.58 -32.31
C HIS A 475 -10.47 -31.53 -32.65
N GLU A 476 -10.40 -31.12 -33.93
CA GLU A 476 -9.45 -30.10 -34.40
C GLU A 476 -9.79 -28.69 -33.91
N ILE A 477 -11.08 -28.38 -33.67
CA ILE A 477 -11.49 -27.12 -33.07
C ILE A 477 -11.24 -27.14 -31.54
N ARG A 478 -11.43 -28.30 -30.89
CA ARG A 478 -11.23 -28.40 -29.42
C ARG A 478 -9.75 -28.25 -29.03
N THR A 479 -8.82 -28.70 -29.89
CA THR A 479 -7.39 -28.68 -29.58
C THR A 479 -6.82 -27.25 -29.46
N PRO A 480 -7.06 -26.30 -30.42
CA PRO A 480 -6.62 -24.93 -30.26
C PRO A 480 -7.40 -24.17 -29.17
N LEU A 481 -8.68 -24.49 -28.94
CA LEU A 481 -9.48 -23.87 -27.88
C LEU A 481 -8.97 -24.27 -26.48
N ASN A 482 -8.58 -25.54 -26.32
CA ASN A 482 -7.97 -26.02 -25.07
C ASN A 482 -6.54 -25.47 -24.88
N ALA A 483 -5.79 -25.24 -25.96
CA ALA A 483 -4.50 -24.57 -25.88
C ALA A 483 -4.64 -23.11 -25.41
N ILE A 484 -5.65 -22.39 -25.89
CA ILE A 484 -5.97 -21.01 -25.47
C ILE A 484 -6.41 -20.98 -23.99
N ASN A 485 -7.23 -21.93 -23.56
CA ASN A 485 -7.63 -22.05 -22.15
C ASN A 485 -6.51 -22.56 -21.25
N GLY A 486 -5.61 -23.39 -21.76
CA GLY A 486 -4.42 -23.88 -21.04
C GLY A 486 -3.43 -22.75 -20.74
N PHE A 487 -3.22 -21.83 -21.67
CA PHE A 487 -2.38 -20.66 -21.47
C PHE A 487 -2.92 -19.68 -20.41
N ARG A 488 -4.24 -19.59 -20.27
CA ARG A 488 -4.88 -18.75 -19.23
C ARG A 488 -4.70 -19.30 -17.82
N ASN A 489 -4.54 -20.62 -17.69
CA ASN A 489 -4.43 -21.30 -16.40
C ASN A 489 -2.97 -21.59 -15.97
N CYS A 490 -1.97 -21.38 -16.84
CA CYS A 490 -0.57 -21.56 -16.48
C CYS A 490 0.06 -20.42 -15.65
N CYS A 491 -0.68 -19.32 -15.40
CA CYS A 491 -0.21 -18.26 -14.52
C CYS A 491 -0.61 -18.42 -13.04
N SER A 492 -1.21 -19.54 -12.69
CA SER A 492 -1.69 -19.73 -11.31
C SER A 492 -1.62 -21.19 -10.85
N MET A 493 -0.45 -21.83 -10.85
CA MET A 493 -0.27 -23.03 -10.02
C MET A 493 1.19 -23.32 -9.71
N THR A 494 1.49 -23.24 -8.46
CA THR A 494 2.62 -23.89 -7.78
C THR A 494 2.39 -25.40 -7.65
N PRO A 495 3.42 -26.19 -7.58
CA PRO A 495 3.32 -27.64 -7.71
C PRO A 495 3.11 -28.35 -6.37
N SER A 496 2.36 -29.40 -6.41
CA SER A 496 2.43 -30.42 -5.37
C SER A 496 2.36 -31.83 -5.97
N THR A 497 3.22 -32.63 -5.48
CA THR A 497 3.74 -33.95 -5.80
C THR A 497 2.69 -35.10 -5.76
N PRO A 498 3.04 -36.25 -6.27
CA PRO A 498 2.10 -37.32 -6.60
C PRO A 498 1.96 -38.40 -5.51
N ILE A 499 0.85 -39.06 -5.51
CA ILE A 499 0.73 -40.34 -4.79
C ILE A 499 0.11 -41.41 -5.73
N ARG A 500 0.79 -42.50 -5.69
CA ARG A 500 0.68 -43.82 -6.25
C ARG A 500 -0.59 -44.56 -5.78
N GLY A 501 -1.08 -45.48 -6.63
CA GLY A 501 -1.83 -46.66 -6.17
C GLY A 501 -2.94 -47.06 -7.12
N ALA A 502 -2.67 -47.98 -7.95
CA ALA A 502 -2.95 -49.41 -7.95
C ALA A 502 -4.40 -49.86 -8.26
N ASN A 503 -4.48 -50.63 -9.36
CA ASN A 503 -5.27 -51.83 -9.59
C ASN A 503 -6.80 -51.82 -9.51
N SER A 504 -7.48 -52.16 -10.58
CA SER A 504 -7.87 -53.55 -10.90
C SER A 504 -8.96 -53.60 -11.98
N ALA A 505 -8.73 -54.49 -12.87
CA ALA A 505 -9.58 -55.27 -13.74
C ALA A 505 -11.12 -55.29 -13.48
N ASN A 506 -11.90 -55.20 -14.52
CA ASN A 506 -12.74 -56.32 -15.03
C ASN A 506 -13.57 -55.90 -16.25
N ARG A 507 -13.34 -56.58 -17.35
CA ARG A 507 -14.23 -57.39 -18.19
C ARG A 507 -15.74 -57.07 -18.06
N TYR A 508 -16.37 -56.80 -19.17
CA TYR A 508 -17.33 -57.67 -19.83
C TYR A 508 -17.81 -57.02 -21.15
N GLY A 509 -17.78 -57.82 -22.16
CA GLY A 509 -18.22 -57.60 -23.52
C GLY A 509 -19.76 -57.86 -23.68
N PRO A 510 -20.22 -58.18 -24.86
CA PRO A 510 -21.15 -57.35 -25.59
C PRO A 510 -22.53 -57.97 -25.68
N THR A 511 -23.57 -57.16 -25.96
CA THR A 511 -24.80 -57.69 -26.53
C THR A 511 -25.39 -56.70 -27.57
N ARG A 512 -25.57 -57.22 -28.78
CA ARG A 512 -26.57 -56.86 -29.79
C ARG A 512 -27.93 -57.48 -29.38
N PRO A 513 -29.05 -57.32 -30.10
CA PRO A 513 -29.50 -56.33 -31.10
C PRO A 513 -30.94 -55.84 -30.90
N ARG A 514 -31.35 -54.78 -31.55
CA ARG A 514 -32.48 -54.79 -32.52
C ARG A 514 -32.57 -53.42 -33.19
#